data_66acff3af77141f71f9aa74508edf522
#
_entry.id   66acff3af77141f71f9aa74508edf522
#
_cell.length_a   1.000
_cell.length_b   1.000
_cell.length_c   1.000
_cell.angle_alpha   90.00
_cell.angle_beta   90.00
_cell.angle_gamma   90.00
#
_symmetry.space_group_name_H-M   'P 1'
#
loop_
_entity.id
_entity.type
_entity.pdbx_description
1 polymer ?
#
loop_
_entity_poly.entity_id
_entity_poly.type
_entity_poly.pdbx_seq_one_letter_code
_entity_poly.pdbx_strand_id
1 'polypeptide(L)'
;MARPNPIRRIMESPLPSITYQRRLQFRPSYADINHAYNICNRYLFDNQLRRPEIAQGTRRKTWGFCLWEDDLQDTGSYCRISLMDKWFCPQWFLNTLAHEMVHQYQWDIGRFDSYKIHENSGNHGPSFFAHRERFSHYGLHLKTAHGIKRWFKWQDFTRC
;
A
#
# COMPACT_ATOMS: atom_id res chain seq x y z
N MET A 1 29.49 -4.96 3.58
CA MET A 1 28.19 -5.65 3.50
C MET A 1 27.10 -4.62 3.23
N ALA A 2 26.33 -4.80 2.16
CA ALA A 2 25.17 -3.94 1.87
C ALA A 2 24.15 -4.04 3.01
N ARG A 3 23.65 -2.90 3.50
CA ARG A 3 22.59 -2.91 4.53
C ARG A 3 21.36 -3.60 3.94
N PRO A 4 20.76 -4.55 4.67
CA PRO A 4 19.59 -5.25 4.18
C PRO A 4 18.46 -4.26 3.93
N ASN A 5 17.78 -4.43 2.78
CA ASN A 5 16.64 -3.62 2.38
C ASN A 5 15.53 -3.68 3.45
N PRO A 6 15.17 -2.56 4.10
CA PRO A 6 14.20 -2.58 5.20
C PRO A 6 12.78 -2.92 4.75
N ILE A 7 12.40 -2.65 3.52
CA ILE A 7 11.12 -3.07 2.95
C ILE A 7 11.10 -4.60 2.83
N ARG A 8 12.19 -5.19 2.35
CA ARG A 8 12.33 -6.65 2.26
C ARG A 8 12.23 -7.34 3.62
N ARG A 9 12.77 -6.74 4.67
CA ARG A 9 12.63 -7.28 6.04
C ARG A 9 11.17 -7.41 6.49
N ILE A 10 10.32 -6.45 6.15
CA ILE A 10 8.89 -6.54 6.47
C ILE A 10 8.23 -7.67 5.68
N MET A 11 8.60 -7.82 4.41
CA MET A 11 8.05 -8.87 3.55
C MET A 11 8.50 -10.28 3.96
N GLU A 12 9.71 -10.40 4.49
CA GLU A 12 10.33 -11.66 4.93
C GLU A 12 10.01 -12.02 6.40
N SER A 13 9.12 -11.26 7.05
CA SER A 13 8.70 -11.61 8.41
C SER A 13 8.18 -13.06 8.46
N PRO A 14 8.69 -13.90 9.38
CA PRO A 14 8.30 -15.30 9.42
C PRO A 14 6.79 -15.42 9.65
N LEU A 15 6.09 -15.89 8.67
CA LEU A 15 4.72 -16.33 8.83
C LEU A 15 4.72 -17.82 9.13
N PRO A 16 3.83 -18.28 10.00
CA PRO A 16 3.55 -19.70 10.07
C PRO A 16 3.19 -20.14 8.64
N SER A 17 3.77 -21.25 8.22
CA SER A 17 3.59 -21.77 6.87
C SER A 17 2.12 -21.64 6.47
N ILE A 18 1.86 -20.92 5.40
CA ILE A 18 0.51 -20.77 4.84
C ILE A 18 0.16 -22.13 4.24
N THR A 19 -0.10 -23.08 5.10
CA THR A 19 -0.30 -24.45 4.68
C THR A 19 -1.59 -24.63 3.90
N TYR A 20 -2.57 -23.77 4.04
CA TYR A 20 -3.83 -23.92 3.33
C TYR A 20 -4.53 -22.60 3.06
N GLN A 21 -4.07 -21.89 2.08
CA GLN A 21 -4.87 -21.68 0.91
C GLN A 21 -6.03 -20.70 1.00
N ARG A 22 -6.60 -20.39 2.12
CA ARG A 22 -7.78 -19.52 2.21
C ARG A 22 -7.93 -18.82 3.56
N ARG A 23 -7.02 -19.00 4.48
CA ARG A 23 -7.09 -18.35 5.78
C ARG A 23 -6.18 -17.12 5.79
N LEU A 24 -6.78 -15.97 6.01
CA LEU A 24 -6.06 -14.74 6.25
C LEU A 24 -5.34 -14.86 7.61
N GLN A 25 -4.02 -14.90 7.61
CA GLN A 25 -3.22 -15.18 8.79
C GLN A 25 -2.47 -13.99 9.34
N PHE A 26 -2.07 -13.07 8.48
CA PHE A 26 -1.36 -11.87 8.91
C PHE A 26 -2.34 -10.77 9.32
N ARG A 27 -2.17 -10.27 10.54
CA ARG A 27 -2.97 -9.17 11.10
C ARG A 27 -2.01 -8.10 11.64
N PRO A 28 -1.71 -7.07 10.86
CA PRO A 28 -0.85 -6.00 11.34
C PRO A 28 -1.53 -5.23 12.47
N SER A 29 -0.78 -4.96 13.52
CA SER A 29 -1.18 -4.00 14.53
C SER A 29 -1.06 -2.56 14.00
N TYR A 30 -1.62 -1.59 14.70
CA TYR A 30 -1.39 -0.19 14.36
C TYR A 30 0.09 0.20 14.41
N ALA A 31 0.85 -0.40 15.32
CA ALA A 31 2.30 -0.20 15.39
C ALA A 31 3.00 -0.74 14.13
N ASP A 32 2.60 -1.90 13.63
CA ASP A 32 3.13 -2.49 12.40
C ASP A 32 2.82 -1.61 11.19
N ILE A 33 1.58 -1.11 11.10
CA ILE A 33 1.17 -0.20 10.03
C ILE A 33 1.98 1.08 10.07
N ASN A 34 2.17 1.66 11.26
CA ASN A 34 2.96 2.86 11.44
C ASN A 34 4.40 2.66 11.01
N HIS A 35 4.99 1.56 11.42
CA HIS A 35 6.34 1.20 11.05
C HIS A 35 6.46 1.01 9.54
N ALA A 36 5.57 0.24 8.93
CA ALA A 36 5.54 0.01 7.50
C ALA A 36 5.35 1.32 6.70
N TYR A 37 4.42 2.17 7.14
CA TYR A 37 4.20 3.48 6.52
C TYR A 37 5.47 4.34 6.53
N ASN A 38 6.14 4.45 7.67
CA ASN A 38 7.36 5.24 7.81
C ASN A 38 8.49 4.71 6.92
N ILE A 39 8.64 3.38 6.85
CA ILE A 39 9.63 2.75 5.97
C ILE A 39 9.30 3.01 4.50
N CYS A 40 8.06 2.81 4.09
CA CYS A 40 7.63 3.11 2.73
C CYS A 40 7.81 4.60 2.40
N ASN A 41 7.40 5.50 3.28
CA ASN A 41 7.58 6.94 3.07
C ASN A 41 9.05 7.30 2.85
N ARG A 42 9.93 6.75 3.67
CA ARG A 42 11.37 7.01 3.58
C ARG A 42 11.99 6.52 2.27
N TYR A 43 11.67 5.32 1.85
CA TYR A 43 12.36 4.67 0.72
C TYR A 43 11.65 4.81 -0.62
N LEU A 44 10.34 4.97 -0.62
CA LEU A 44 9.55 5.11 -1.84
C LEU A 44 9.19 6.56 -2.16
N PHE A 45 9.10 7.42 -1.15
CA PHE A 45 8.59 8.79 -1.29
C PHE A 45 9.52 9.87 -0.67
N ASP A 46 10.76 9.54 -0.32
CA ASP A 46 11.77 10.49 0.20
C ASP A 46 11.30 11.29 1.44
N ASN A 47 10.48 10.70 2.29
CA ASN A 47 9.82 11.31 3.45
C ASN A 47 8.93 12.53 3.09
N GLN A 48 8.41 12.59 1.88
CA GLN A 48 7.59 13.72 1.45
C GLN A 48 6.14 13.66 1.95
N LEU A 49 5.66 12.46 2.28
CA LEU A 49 4.28 12.27 2.71
C LEU A 49 4.12 12.60 4.19
N ARG A 50 3.09 13.37 4.50
CA ARG A 50 2.62 13.54 5.86
C ARG A 50 1.74 12.36 6.23
N ARG A 51 1.79 11.96 7.50
CA ARG A 51 1.02 10.81 7.92
C ARG A 51 -0.48 11.07 7.81
N PRO A 52 -1.22 10.28 7.03
CA PRO A 52 -2.67 10.40 6.92
C PRO A 52 -3.35 9.69 8.09
N GLU A 53 -4.64 9.86 8.21
CA GLU A 53 -5.46 8.95 8.99
C GLU A 53 -5.44 7.56 8.33
N ILE A 54 -5.10 6.52 9.10
CA ILE A 54 -5.10 5.14 8.61
C ILE A 54 -6.09 4.33 9.44
N ALA A 55 -7.13 3.82 8.79
CA ALA A 55 -8.14 2.97 9.39
C ALA A 55 -7.99 1.51 8.95
N GLN A 56 -8.27 0.59 9.84
CA GLN A 56 -8.39 -0.84 9.53
C GLN A 56 -9.84 -1.30 9.68
N GLY A 57 -10.25 -2.23 8.86
CA GLY A 57 -11.56 -2.84 8.98
C GLY A 57 -11.80 -3.98 8.00
N THR A 58 -12.82 -4.77 8.27
CA THR A 58 -13.24 -5.84 7.37
C THR A 58 -13.90 -5.26 6.13
N ARG A 59 -13.39 -5.62 4.96
CA ARG A 59 -13.90 -5.17 3.66
C ARG A 59 -14.27 -6.35 2.79
N ARG A 60 -15.26 -6.17 1.94
CA ARG A 60 -15.76 -7.24 1.07
C ARG A 60 -15.25 -7.18 -0.36
N LYS A 61 -14.80 -6.03 -0.82
CA LYS A 61 -14.51 -5.80 -2.25
C LYS A 61 -13.08 -5.39 -2.56
N THR A 62 -12.39 -4.75 -1.62
CA THR A 62 -11.05 -4.20 -1.83
C THR A 62 -10.15 -4.48 -0.64
N TRP A 63 -8.84 -4.57 -0.87
CA TRP A 63 -7.83 -4.71 0.19
C TRP A 63 -7.51 -3.40 0.87
N GLY A 64 -7.63 -2.31 0.14
CA GLY A 64 -7.45 -0.96 0.62
C GLY A 64 -8.09 0.06 -0.29
N PHE A 65 -8.11 1.29 0.14
CA PHE A 65 -8.42 2.46 -0.68
C PHE A 65 -7.91 3.73 -0.01
N CYS A 66 -7.55 4.71 -0.82
CA CYS A 66 -7.24 6.06 -0.41
C CYS A 66 -8.41 6.97 -0.79
N LEU A 67 -8.92 7.68 0.21
CA LEU A 67 -9.93 8.72 0.00
C LEU A 67 -9.28 10.08 0.22
N TRP A 68 -9.63 11.02 -0.65
CA TRP A 68 -9.32 12.41 -0.43
C TRP A 68 -10.48 13.08 0.30
N GLU A 69 -10.18 13.81 1.37
CA GLU A 69 -11.17 14.51 2.20
C GLU A 69 -10.64 15.91 2.54
N ASP A 70 -11.42 16.94 2.21
CA ASP A 70 -11.07 18.34 2.46
C ASP A 70 -10.90 18.67 3.95
N ASP A 71 -11.59 17.94 4.81
CA ASP A 71 -11.70 18.29 6.23
C ASP A 71 -10.56 17.72 7.11
N LEU A 72 -9.59 16.99 6.54
CA LEU A 72 -8.50 16.39 7.29
C LEU A 72 -7.28 17.31 7.52
N GLN A 73 -7.51 18.61 7.57
CA GLN A 73 -6.44 19.61 7.69
C GLN A 73 -5.57 19.46 8.95
N ASP A 74 -6.09 18.88 10.02
CA ASP A 74 -5.38 18.73 11.30
C ASP A 74 -4.18 17.78 11.22
N THR A 75 -4.20 16.82 10.31
CA THR A 75 -3.09 15.88 10.08
C THR A 75 -2.04 16.42 9.11
N GLY A 76 -2.36 17.47 8.36
CA GLY A 76 -1.57 18.00 7.26
C GLY A 76 -1.56 17.10 6.01
N SER A 77 -2.36 16.03 5.99
CA SER A 77 -2.69 15.23 4.82
C SER A 77 -4.17 15.38 4.50
N TYR A 78 -4.49 15.45 3.23
CA TYR A 78 -5.88 15.46 2.74
C TYR A 78 -6.41 14.04 2.50
N CYS A 79 -5.65 13.02 2.89
CA CYS A 79 -5.97 11.63 2.57
C CYS A 79 -6.28 10.81 3.82
N ARG A 80 -7.25 9.92 3.66
CA ARG A 80 -7.50 8.81 4.56
C ARG A 80 -7.20 7.50 3.84
N ILE A 81 -6.33 6.69 4.42
CA ILE A 81 -6.04 5.35 3.90
C ILE A 81 -6.82 4.34 4.74
N SER A 82 -7.56 3.49 4.07
CA SER A 82 -8.31 2.42 4.69
C SER A 82 -7.79 1.07 4.22
N LEU A 83 -7.48 0.19 5.15
CA LEU A 83 -6.86 -1.11 4.90
C LEU A 83 -7.70 -2.25 5.46
N MET A 84 -7.57 -3.42 4.87
CA MET A 84 -8.05 -4.66 5.49
C MET A 84 -7.35 -4.89 6.84
N ASP A 85 -8.05 -5.55 7.75
CA ASP A 85 -7.50 -5.98 9.04
C ASP A 85 -6.80 -7.34 8.98
N LYS A 86 -6.97 -8.10 7.88
CA LYS A 86 -6.45 -9.46 7.68
C LYS A 86 -5.87 -9.62 6.29
N TRP A 87 -4.73 -10.28 6.21
CA TRP A 87 -3.95 -10.46 4.98
C TRP A 87 -3.42 -11.89 4.88
N PHE A 88 -3.13 -12.32 3.67
CA PHE A 88 -2.49 -13.62 3.46
C PHE A 88 -1.02 -13.60 3.95
N CYS A 89 -0.33 -12.50 3.74
CA CYS A 89 1.06 -12.34 4.12
C CYS A 89 1.46 -10.86 4.23
N PRO A 90 2.59 -10.55 4.88
CA PRO A 90 3.11 -9.18 4.97
C PRO A 90 3.36 -8.53 3.63
N GLN A 91 3.77 -9.29 2.61
CA GLN A 91 4.02 -8.74 1.28
C GLN A 91 2.75 -8.16 0.65
N TRP A 92 1.61 -8.82 0.81
CA TRP A 92 0.33 -8.33 0.28
C TRP A 92 -0.11 -7.06 0.99
N PHE A 93 0.00 -7.06 2.31
CA PHE A 93 -0.24 -5.86 3.11
C PHE A 93 0.62 -4.70 2.63
N LEU A 94 1.92 -4.91 2.52
CA LEU A 94 2.86 -3.86 2.18
C LEU A 94 2.68 -3.33 0.76
N ASN A 95 2.42 -4.21 -0.22
CA ASN A 95 2.09 -3.81 -1.58
C ASN A 95 0.82 -2.95 -1.64
N THR A 96 -0.19 -3.31 -0.86
CA THR A 96 -1.43 -2.53 -0.82
C THR A 96 -1.21 -1.20 -0.11
N LEU A 97 -0.57 -1.19 1.06
CA LEU A 97 -0.25 0.07 1.75
C LEU A 97 0.54 1.02 0.84
N ALA A 98 1.59 0.54 0.19
CA ALA A 98 2.40 1.35 -0.70
C ALA A 98 1.61 1.84 -1.94
N HIS A 99 0.69 1.03 -2.47
CA HIS A 99 -0.24 1.42 -3.52
C HIS A 99 -1.11 2.61 -3.10
N GLU A 100 -1.74 2.52 -1.93
CA GLU A 100 -2.57 3.61 -1.41
C GLU A 100 -1.74 4.87 -1.10
N MET A 101 -0.48 4.70 -0.71
CA MET A 101 0.44 5.82 -0.53
C MET A 101 0.80 6.51 -1.85
N VAL A 102 0.76 5.83 -3.01
CA VAL A 102 0.89 6.51 -4.31
C VAL A 102 -0.32 7.41 -4.55
N HIS A 103 -1.53 6.96 -4.23
CA HIS A 103 -2.70 7.83 -4.32
C HIS A 103 -2.62 9.02 -3.37
N GLN A 104 -2.12 8.82 -2.15
CA GLN A 104 -1.82 9.93 -1.26
C GLN A 104 -0.81 10.89 -1.88
N TYR A 105 0.27 10.39 -2.49
CA TYR A 105 1.25 11.22 -3.17
C TYR A 105 0.63 12.05 -4.30
N GLN A 106 -0.25 11.44 -5.08
CA GLN A 106 -0.98 12.15 -6.13
C GLN A 106 -1.77 13.33 -5.56
N TRP A 107 -2.42 13.18 -4.41
CA TRP A 107 -3.22 14.22 -3.79
C TRP A 107 -2.40 15.24 -2.99
N ASP A 108 -1.55 14.80 -2.10
CA ASP A 108 -0.85 15.67 -1.15
C ASP A 108 0.32 16.42 -1.80
N ILE A 109 1.08 15.77 -2.66
CA ILE A 109 2.29 16.33 -3.27
C ILE A 109 2.01 16.78 -4.70
N GLY A 110 1.38 15.93 -5.46
CA GLY A 110 1.00 16.20 -6.81
C GLY A 110 0.08 17.41 -6.92
N ARG A 111 -0.80 17.67 -5.96
CA ARG A 111 -1.82 18.75 -5.90
C ARG A 111 -2.37 19.09 -7.26
N PHE A 112 -2.44 18.07 -8.05
CA PHE A 112 -2.62 18.20 -9.44
C PHE A 112 -3.95 18.71 -9.69
N ASP A 113 -3.96 19.57 -10.61
CA ASP A 113 -5.11 19.66 -11.46
C ASP A 113 -5.84 18.34 -11.38
N SER A 114 -6.92 18.30 -10.64
CA SER A 114 -7.76 17.10 -10.48
C SER A 114 -8.05 16.43 -11.83
N TYR A 115 -7.94 17.17 -12.91
CA TYR A 115 -8.01 16.75 -14.29
C TYR A 115 -6.87 15.81 -14.73
N LYS A 116 -5.64 15.99 -14.27
CA LYS A 116 -4.51 15.14 -14.66
C LYS A 116 -4.49 13.80 -13.95
N ILE A 117 -5.03 13.73 -12.74
CA ILE A 117 -5.14 12.47 -12.00
C ILE A 117 -6.20 11.58 -12.65
N HIS A 118 -7.23 12.19 -13.24
CA HIS A 118 -8.35 11.50 -13.88
C HIS A 118 -8.09 11.06 -15.34
N GLU A 119 -6.87 11.17 -15.85
CA GLU A 119 -6.54 10.80 -17.22
C GLU A 119 -6.86 9.34 -17.58
N ASN A 120 -7.07 8.47 -16.58
CA ASN A 120 -7.50 7.09 -16.80
C ASN A 120 -8.29 6.56 -15.60
N SER A 121 -9.13 5.59 -15.85
CA SER A 121 -10.01 4.97 -14.86
C SER A 121 -9.33 4.68 -13.51
N GLY A 122 -9.82 5.29 -12.44
CA GLY A 122 -9.41 4.98 -11.07
C GLY A 122 -8.06 5.56 -10.64
N ASN A 123 -7.64 6.68 -11.21
CA ASN A 123 -6.40 7.39 -10.84
C ASN A 123 -5.10 6.59 -11.06
N HIS A 124 -5.14 5.56 -11.90
CA HIS A 124 -4.00 4.71 -12.23
C HIS A 124 -3.39 5.07 -13.59
N GLY A 125 -3.21 6.36 -13.83
CA GLY A 125 -2.58 6.90 -15.05
C GLY A 125 -1.05 7.04 -14.94
N PRO A 126 -0.43 7.85 -15.81
CA PRO A 126 1.02 8.04 -15.84
C PRO A 126 1.62 8.50 -14.51
N SER A 127 0.94 9.39 -13.79
CA SER A 127 1.41 9.88 -12.47
C SER A 127 1.48 8.76 -11.42
N PHE A 128 0.56 7.79 -11.48
CA PHE A 128 0.59 6.61 -10.63
C PHE A 128 1.76 5.70 -10.99
N PHE A 129 1.91 5.36 -12.26
CA PHE A 129 2.95 4.44 -12.72
C PHE A 129 4.35 5.04 -12.77
N ALA A 130 4.52 6.35 -12.57
CA ALA A 130 5.83 6.99 -12.39
C ALA A 130 6.63 6.38 -11.22
N HIS A 131 5.94 5.82 -10.23
CA HIS A 131 6.57 5.16 -9.08
C HIS A 131 6.98 3.70 -9.31
N ARG A 132 6.65 3.11 -10.46
CA ARG A 132 6.82 1.66 -10.73
C ARG A 132 8.27 1.20 -10.62
N GLU A 133 9.21 1.93 -11.18
CA GLU A 133 10.63 1.57 -11.16
C GLU A 133 11.15 1.52 -9.73
N ARG A 134 10.86 2.54 -8.94
CA ARG A 134 11.26 2.60 -7.54
C ARG A 134 10.66 1.47 -6.71
N PHE A 135 9.39 1.16 -6.92
CA PHE A 135 8.73 0.02 -6.29
C PHE A 135 9.43 -1.30 -6.63
N SER A 136 9.70 -1.52 -7.91
CA SER A 136 10.38 -2.74 -8.38
C SER A 136 11.77 -2.89 -7.80
N HIS A 137 12.51 -1.78 -7.63
CA HIS A 137 13.83 -1.77 -6.99
C HIS A 137 13.78 -2.35 -5.56
N TYR A 138 12.69 -2.11 -4.83
CA TYR A 138 12.48 -2.62 -3.48
C TYR A 138 11.70 -3.93 -3.43
N GLY A 139 11.39 -4.54 -4.56
CA GLY A 139 10.67 -5.83 -4.65
C GLY A 139 9.16 -5.72 -4.51
N LEU A 140 8.60 -4.51 -4.62
CA LEU A 140 7.18 -4.27 -4.64
C LEU A 140 6.62 -4.25 -6.05
N HIS A 141 5.34 -4.59 -6.19
CA HIS A 141 4.66 -4.62 -7.49
C HIS A 141 3.55 -3.58 -7.55
N LEU A 142 3.75 -2.53 -8.31
CA LEU A 142 2.73 -1.52 -8.52
C LEU A 142 1.74 -1.97 -9.61
N LYS A 143 0.53 -2.32 -9.21
CA LYS A 143 -0.57 -2.81 -10.07
C LYS A 143 -1.79 -1.92 -9.93
N THR A 144 -2.64 -1.90 -10.96
CA THR A 144 -3.87 -1.07 -11.00
C THR A 144 -5.00 -1.60 -10.13
N ALA A 145 -5.03 -2.88 -9.83
CA ALA A 145 -6.14 -3.48 -9.11
C ALA A 145 -5.67 -4.57 -8.15
N HIS A 146 -6.11 -4.45 -6.94
CA HIS A 146 -5.88 -5.39 -5.85
C HIS A 146 -7.22 -5.92 -5.30
N GLY A 147 -8.14 -6.23 -6.19
CA GLY A 147 -9.42 -6.83 -5.80
C GLY A 147 -9.25 -8.23 -5.22
N ILE A 148 -9.99 -8.54 -4.16
CA ILE A 148 -9.93 -9.84 -3.47
C ILE A 148 -9.97 -11.01 -4.47
N LYS A 149 -10.83 -10.96 -5.48
CA LYS A 149 -10.97 -12.01 -6.48
C LYS A 149 -9.75 -12.20 -7.38
N ARG A 150 -8.93 -11.18 -7.61
CA ARG A 150 -7.75 -11.25 -8.49
C ARG A 150 -6.50 -11.70 -7.76
N TRP A 151 -6.44 -11.48 -6.46
CA TRP A 151 -5.32 -11.89 -5.64
C TRP A 151 -5.39 -13.37 -5.25
N PHE A 152 -6.53 -14.00 -5.39
CA PHE A 152 -6.74 -15.42 -5.13
C PHE A 152 -6.22 -16.37 -6.24
N LYS A 153 -5.38 -15.92 -7.16
CA LYS A 153 -4.71 -16.84 -8.05
C LYS A 153 -3.65 -17.61 -7.28
N TRP A 154 -3.69 -18.93 -7.40
CA TRP A 154 -2.75 -19.86 -6.77
C TRP A 154 -1.29 -19.42 -6.86
N GLN A 155 -0.88 -18.85 -7.99
CA GLN A 155 0.47 -18.36 -8.25
C GLN A 155 0.89 -17.20 -7.33
N ASP A 156 -0.05 -16.47 -6.76
CA ASP A 156 0.26 -15.35 -5.88
C ASP A 156 0.51 -15.81 -4.45
N PHE A 157 -0.03 -16.97 -4.05
CA PHE A 157 0.20 -17.58 -2.73
C PHE A 157 1.59 -18.19 -2.57
N THR A 158 2.15 -18.71 -3.64
CA THR A 158 3.47 -19.34 -3.60
C THR A 158 4.61 -18.34 -3.53
N ARG A 159 4.33 -17.05 -3.70
CA ARG A 159 5.30 -15.95 -3.65
C ARG A 159 5.31 -15.19 -2.32
N CYS A 160 4.43 -15.52 -1.43
CA CYS A 160 4.49 -15.10 -0.05
C CYS A 160 5.34 -16.09 0.74
#